data_59590a2f4d060d58042088ebff49295c
#
_entry.id   59590a2f4d060d58042088ebff49295c
#
_cell.length_a   1.000
_cell.length_b   1.000
_cell.length_c   1.000
_cell.angle_alpha   90.00
_cell.angle_beta   90.00
_cell.angle_gamma   90.00
#
_symmetry.space_group_name_H-M   'P 1'
#
loop_
_entity.id
_entity.type
_entity.pdbx_description
1 polymer ?
#
loop_
_entity_poly.entity_id
_entity_poly.type
_entity_poly.pdbx_seq_one_letter_code
_entity_poly.pdbx_strand_id
1 'polypeptide(L)'
;MRLLLSLCFVMAATVCCSGCTPAYAVREDVPDHFERFNRGVYRFNRALDKTVVRPVARGYNRFVPVPVDRHMRNFFTNLSAPSDIVNNWLQGKFKPGFSDLGRFLLNTVAGAGFFDPARKLGLDRHEEDFGQTLAVWGVPSGGPLMLPLLGMGTVRDWAGWTVDFQIDPLWQNDSGAAWGLILWRFTSDRAALLPSEVALEGSFDEYALIRKAYMQRRRFEVYDGAPPEEDLSLDPSLDPSEDAPHDPSPEPSAEPER
;
A
#
# COMPACT_ATOMS: atom_id res chain seq x y z
N MET A 1 14.95 -22.83 9.87
CA MET A 1 15.52 -21.74 9.10
C MET A 1 16.13 -22.18 7.77
N ARG A 2 17.10 -23.11 7.71
CA ARG A 2 17.71 -23.58 6.44
C ARG A 2 16.73 -24.23 5.45
N LEU A 3 15.74 -24.99 5.92
CA LEU A 3 14.74 -25.66 5.08
C LEU A 3 13.75 -24.65 4.42
N LEU A 4 13.34 -23.61 5.14
CA LEU A 4 12.48 -22.54 4.63
C LEU A 4 13.19 -21.70 3.55
N LEU A 5 14.47 -21.38 3.75
CA LEU A 5 15.29 -20.70 2.75
C LEU A 5 15.48 -21.55 1.48
N SER A 6 15.67 -22.86 1.61
CA SER A 6 15.77 -23.76 0.47
C SER A 6 14.43 -23.89 -0.28
N LEU A 7 13.29 -23.89 0.42
CA LEU A 7 11.96 -23.93 -0.21
C LEU A 7 11.66 -22.63 -0.98
N CYS A 8 12.01 -21.48 -0.40
CA CYS A 8 11.89 -20.18 -1.07
C CYS A 8 12.78 -20.10 -2.32
N PHE A 9 14.00 -20.64 -2.25
CA PHE A 9 14.93 -20.63 -3.40
C PHE A 9 14.46 -21.55 -4.53
N VAL A 10 13.89 -22.72 -4.21
CA VAL A 10 13.33 -23.65 -5.21
C VAL A 10 12.05 -23.07 -5.82
N MET A 11 11.18 -22.41 -5.04
CA MET A 11 10.02 -21.71 -5.60
C MET A 11 10.42 -20.53 -6.49
N ALA A 12 11.43 -19.75 -6.11
CA ALA A 12 11.94 -18.65 -6.93
C ALA A 12 12.51 -19.15 -8.27
N ALA A 13 13.23 -20.25 -8.26
CA ALA A 13 13.83 -20.83 -9.47
C ALA A 13 12.78 -21.38 -10.46
N THR A 14 11.66 -21.91 -9.97
CA THR A 14 10.56 -22.41 -10.84
C THR A 14 9.73 -21.29 -11.44
N VAL A 15 9.62 -20.12 -10.80
CA VAL A 15 8.88 -18.94 -11.31
C VAL A 15 9.68 -18.18 -12.38
N CYS A 16 11.01 -18.17 -12.30
CA CYS A 16 11.87 -17.50 -13.31
C CYS A 16 11.82 -18.14 -14.72
N CYS A 17 11.30 -19.37 -14.86
CA CYS A 17 11.19 -20.03 -16.16
C CYS A 17 9.89 -19.76 -16.93
N SER A 18 8.94 -19.05 -16.34
CA SER A 18 7.67 -18.68 -16.99
C SER A 18 7.76 -17.24 -17.48
N GLY A 19 8.41 -17.06 -18.62
CA GLY A 19 8.66 -15.76 -19.20
C GLY A 19 7.40 -14.94 -19.49
N CYS A 20 7.51 -13.65 -19.20
CA CYS A 20 6.84 -12.53 -19.85
C CYS A 20 5.31 -12.55 -19.89
N THR A 21 4.68 -12.22 -18.76
CA THR A 21 3.56 -11.27 -18.80
C THR A 21 3.41 -10.61 -17.42
N PRO A 22 3.48 -9.29 -17.30
CA PRO A 22 3.08 -8.58 -16.08
C PRO A 22 1.54 -8.51 -16.01
N ALA A 23 0.87 -9.64 -16.21
CA ALA A 23 -0.57 -9.70 -16.48
C ALA A 23 -1.44 -9.90 -15.23
N TYR A 24 -0.85 -9.90 -14.03
CA TYR A 24 -1.64 -10.05 -12.78
C TYR A 24 -1.45 -8.89 -11.84
N ALA A 25 -1.30 -7.75 -12.41
CA ALA A 25 -1.34 -6.50 -11.70
C ALA A 25 -2.63 -6.36 -10.90
N VAL A 26 -2.53 -5.66 -9.83
CA VAL A 26 -3.62 -5.31 -8.93
C VAL A 26 -4.79 -4.75 -9.74
N ARG A 27 -5.86 -5.53 -9.89
CA ARG A 27 -7.13 -5.03 -10.42
C ARG A 27 -7.84 -4.29 -9.31
N GLU A 28 -8.40 -3.12 -9.62
CA GLU A 28 -9.17 -2.35 -8.64
C GLU A 28 -10.53 -3.01 -8.32
N ASP A 29 -11.04 -3.78 -9.26
CA ASP A 29 -12.35 -4.44 -9.24
C ASP A 29 -12.35 -5.87 -8.68
N VAL A 30 -11.31 -6.26 -7.90
CA VAL A 30 -11.26 -7.60 -7.32
C VAL A 30 -12.46 -7.81 -6.38
N PRO A 31 -13.25 -8.88 -6.60
CA PRO A 31 -14.40 -9.19 -5.75
C PRO A 31 -13.99 -9.35 -4.29
N ASP A 32 -14.75 -8.76 -3.39
CA ASP A 32 -14.54 -8.91 -1.95
C ASP A 32 -15.26 -10.14 -1.42
N HIS A 33 -14.61 -11.29 -1.53
CA HIS A 33 -15.16 -12.57 -1.03
C HIS A 33 -15.30 -12.59 0.49
N PHE A 34 -14.62 -11.71 1.21
CA PHE A 34 -14.61 -11.61 2.67
C PHE A 34 -15.36 -10.38 3.18
N GLU A 35 -16.21 -9.74 2.38
CA GLU A 35 -16.83 -8.45 2.71
C GLU A 35 -17.50 -8.43 4.10
N ARG A 36 -18.27 -9.46 4.44
CA ARG A 36 -18.95 -9.53 5.75
C ARG A 36 -17.96 -9.55 6.91
N PHE A 37 -16.87 -10.32 6.77
CA PHE A 37 -15.80 -10.38 7.75
C PHE A 37 -15.06 -9.04 7.79
N ASN A 38 -14.63 -8.54 6.64
CA ASN A 38 -13.90 -7.29 6.52
C ASN A 38 -14.66 -6.10 7.12
N ARG A 39 -15.95 -5.98 6.86
CA ARG A 39 -16.82 -4.96 7.48
C ARG A 39 -16.95 -5.14 8.99
N GLY A 40 -16.93 -6.37 9.49
CA GLY A 40 -16.91 -6.68 10.92
C GLY A 40 -15.62 -6.18 11.57
N VAL A 41 -14.47 -6.53 10.99
CA VAL A 41 -13.15 -6.08 11.43
C VAL A 41 -13.00 -4.57 11.30
N TYR A 42 -13.51 -3.97 10.21
CA TYR A 42 -13.52 -2.51 10.03
C TYR A 42 -14.22 -1.81 11.20
N ARG A 43 -15.43 -2.28 11.57
CA ARG A 43 -16.18 -1.70 12.71
C ARG A 43 -15.40 -1.80 14.02
N PHE A 44 -14.76 -2.94 14.26
CA PHE A 44 -13.88 -3.13 15.42
C PHE A 44 -12.69 -2.14 15.40
N ASN A 45 -11.94 -2.10 14.29
CA ASN A 45 -10.79 -1.21 14.13
C ASN A 45 -11.21 0.26 14.27
N ARG A 46 -12.36 0.64 13.69
CA ARG A 46 -12.92 2.00 13.77
C ARG A 46 -13.32 2.39 15.19
N ALA A 47 -13.93 1.46 15.93
CA ALA A 47 -14.27 1.68 17.34
C ALA A 47 -13.01 1.89 18.19
N LEU A 48 -12.02 1.02 18.03
CA LEU A 48 -10.74 1.12 18.74
C LEU A 48 -10.00 2.43 18.38
N ASP A 49 -9.99 2.78 17.10
CA ASP A 49 -9.39 4.03 16.64
C ASP A 49 -10.04 5.24 17.31
N LYS A 50 -11.37 5.32 17.29
CA LYS A 50 -12.11 6.44 17.88
C LYS A 50 -11.89 6.56 19.39
N THR A 51 -11.80 5.43 20.09
CA THR A 51 -11.75 5.41 21.56
C THR A 51 -10.34 5.51 22.13
N VAL A 52 -9.34 4.98 21.43
CA VAL A 52 -7.97 4.88 21.95
C VAL A 52 -6.95 5.52 21.01
N VAL A 53 -6.86 5.03 19.76
CA VAL A 53 -5.73 5.37 18.88
C VAL A 53 -5.77 6.84 18.45
N ARG A 54 -6.95 7.33 18.05
CA ARG A 54 -7.15 8.73 17.64
C ARG A 54 -6.88 9.73 18.77
N PRO A 55 -7.38 9.58 20.01
CA PRO A 55 -6.99 10.44 21.11
C PRO A 55 -5.49 10.46 21.39
N VAL A 56 -4.83 9.30 21.34
CA VAL A 56 -3.38 9.19 21.51
C VAL A 56 -2.64 9.92 20.37
N ALA A 57 -3.05 9.71 19.12
CA ALA A 57 -2.46 10.37 17.96
C ALA A 57 -2.65 11.89 17.99
N ARG A 58 -3.81 12.40 18.46
CA ARG A 58 -4.03 13.84 18.69
C ARG A 58 -3.13 14.39 19.80
N GLY A 59 -2.99 13.62 20.88
CA GLY A 59 -2.05 13.95 21.95
C GLY A 59 -0.61 14.01 21.43
N TYR A 60 -0.19 13.03 20.64
CA TYR A 60 1.10 13.01 19.99
C TYR A 60 1.37 14.28 19.18
N ASN A 61 0.47 14.69 18.28
CA ASN A 61 0.62 15.89 17.47
C ASN A 61 0.64 17.18 18.31
N ARG A 62 0.06 17.17 19.51
CA ARG A 62 0.07 18.31 20.41
C ARG A 62 1.37 18.46 21.19
N PHE A 63 1.96 17.33 21.62
CA PHE A 63 3.08 17.34 22.55
C PHE A 63 4.44 17.05 21.89
N VAL A 64 4.46 16.35 20.75
CA VAL A 64 5.71 16.03 20.06
C VAL A 64 6.03 17.12 19.04
N PRO A 65 7.17 17.83 19.20
CA PRO A 65 7.57 18.85 18.23
C PRO A 65 7.84 18.25 16.85
N VAL A 66 7.46 18.98 15.79
CA VAL A 66 7.65 18.56 14.39
C VAL A 66 9.09 18.09 14.06
N PRO A 67 10.17 18.76 14.55
CA PRO A 67 11.53 18.25 14.32
C PRO A 67 11.78 16.88 14.92
N VAL A 68 11.26 16.61 16.13
CA VAL A 68 11.41 15.30 16.80
C VAL A 68 10.68 14.21 16.00
N ASP A 69 9.43 14.46 15.62
CA ASP A 69 8.66 13.53 14.78
C ASP A 69 9.39 13.24 13.46
N ARG A 70 9.93 14.27 12.78
CA ARG A 70 10.70 14.10 11.55
C ARG A 70 11.93 13.21 11.72
N HIS A 71 12.69 13.41 12.81
CA HIS A 71 13.87 12.59 13.06
C HIS A 71 13.51 11.14 13.40
N MET A 72 12.42 10.93 14.13
CA MET A 72 11.92 9.59 14.41
C MET A 72 11.43 8.89 13.15
N ARG A 73 10.73 9.59 12.25
CA ARG A 73 10.36 9.04 10.94
C ARG A 73 11.55 8.67 10.10
N ASN A 74 12.59 9.53 10.04
CA ASN A 74 13.83 9.21 9.35
C ASN A 74 14.46 7.95 9.92
N PHE A 75 14.48 7.81 11.26
CA PHE A 75 14.99 6.63 11.93
C PHE A 75 14.22 5.36 11.53
N PHE A 76 12.88 5.39 11.56
CA PHE A 76 12.06 4.25 11.14
C PHE A 76 12.23 3.94 9.64
N THR A 77 12.31 4.96 8.79
CA THR A 77 12.59 4.80 7.36
C THR A 77 13.97 4.17 7.13
N ASN A 78 14.99 4.61 7.87
CA ASN A 78 16.32 4.02 7.77
C ASN A 78 16.34 2.56 8.27
N LEU A 79 15.52 2.24 9.26
CA LEU A 79 15.42 0.90 9.82
C LEU A 79 14.70 -0.08 8.87
N SER A 80 13.74 0.39 8.08
CA SER A 80 13.07 -0.42 7.05
C SER A 80 13.86 -0.53 5.72
N ALA A 81 14.90 0.29 5.53
CA ALA A 81 15.68 0.30 4.28
C ALA A 81 16.24 -1.09 3.87
N PRO A 82 16.69 -1.99 4.77
CA PRO A 82 17.09 -3.34 4.36
C PRO A 82 16.00 -4.12 3.63
N SER A 83 14.72 -3.97 4.02
CA SER A 83 13.60 -4.59 3.31
C SER A 83 13.40 -3.97 1.94
N ASP A 84 13.41 -2.63 1.84
CA ASP A 84 13.30 -1.91 0.57
C ASP A 84 14.41 -2.38 -0.42
N ILE A 85 15.67 -2.45 0.03
CA ILE A 85 16.83 -2.86 -0.77
C ILE A 85 16.68 -4.29 -1.30
N VAL A 86 16.35 -5.23 -0.42
CA VAL A 86 16.19 -6.64 -0.77
C VAL A 86 15.06 -6.82 -1.78
N ASN A 87 13.92 -6.19 -1.55
CA ASN A 87 12.77 -6.27 -2.45
C ASN A 87 13.04 -5.64 -3.81
N ASN A 88 13.73 -4.49 -3.88
CA ASN A 88 14.19 -3.91 -5.14
C ASN A 88 15.03 -4.91 -5.95
N TRP A 89 16.00 -5.59 -5.31
CA TRP A 89 16.84 -6.57 -6.01
C TRP A 89 16.07 -7.82 -6.43
N LEU A 90 15.15 -8.31 -5.60
CA LEU A 90 14.29 -9.46 -5.92
C LEU A 90 13.35 -9.17 -7.11
N GLN A 91 13.00 -7.90 -7.32
CA GLN A 91 12.23 -7.44 -8.47
C GLN A 91 13.10 -7.14 -9.71
N GLY A 92 14.43 -7.29 -9.61
CA GLY A 92 15.37 -6.96 -10.69
C GLY A 92 15.66 -5.45 -10.83
N LYS A 93 15.20 -4.63 -9.89
CA LYS A 93 15.42 -3.17 -9.83
C LYS A 93 16.78 -2.85 -9.18
N PHE A 94 17.87 -3.26 -9.82
CA PHE A 94 19.22 -3.13 -9.23
C PHE A 94 19.63 -1.67 -9.01
N LYS A 95 19.32 -0.76 -9.94
CA LYS A 95 19.69 0.66 -9.81
C LYS A 95 19.00 1.33 -8.62
N PRO A 96 17.67 1.22 -8.43
CA PRO A 96 16.98 1.63 -7.22
C PRO A 96 17.57 1.01 -5.96
N GLY A 97 17.76 -0.31 -5.93
CA GLY A 97 18.29 -1.01 -4.76
C GLY A 97 19.70 -0.57 -4.36
N PHE A 98 20.60 -0.27 -5.32
CA PHE A 98 21.92 0.30 -5.00
C PHE A 98 21.83 1.76 -4.54
N SER A 99 20.88 2.55 -5.06
CA SER A 99 20.59 3.90 -4.57
C SER A 99 20.16 3.85 -3.11
N ASP A 100 19.23 2.94 -2.78
CA ASP A 100 18.72 2.78 -1.41
C ASP A 100 19.78 2.23 -0.45
N LEU A 101 20.68 1.35 -0.92
CA LEU A 101 21.83 0.91 -0.13
C LEU A 101 22.76 2.09 0.18
N GLY A 102 23.08 2.91 -0.83
CA GLY A 102 23.90 4.12 -0.63
C GLY A 102 23.24 5.10 0.35
N ARG A 103 21.93 5.27 0.22
CA ARG A 103 21.11 6.06 1.13
C ARG A 103 21.15 5.52 2.56
N PHE A 104 20.94 4.22 2.75
CA PHE A 104 21.00 3.55 4.04
C PHE A 104 22.34 3.74 4.73
N LEU A 105 23.45 3.50 4.01
CA LEU A 105 24.80 3.66 4.55
C LEU A 105 25.09 5.11 4.94
N LEU A 106 24.75 6.06 4.07
CA LEU A 106 24.98 7.47 4.33
C LEU A 106 24.16 7.99 5.52
N ASN A 107 22.89 7.64 5.57
CA ASN A 107 22.01 8.04 6.67
C ASN A 107 22.40 7.37 8.00
N THR A 108 22.89 6.13 7.96
CA THR A 108 23.37 5.45 9.16
C THR A 108 24.69 6.05 9.66
N VAL A 109 25.70 6.23 8.77
CA VAL A 109 27.03 6.67 9.16
C VAL A 109 27.09 8.18 9.46
N ALA A 110 26.53 9.01 8.56
CA ALA A 110 26.59 10.46 8.69
C ALA A 110 25.37 11.05 9.43
N GLY A 111 24.24 10.34 9.39
CA GLY A 111 22.97 10.77 10.01
C GLY A 111 22.62 10.08 11.31
N ALA A 112 23.43 9.10 11.77
CA ALA A 112 23.12 8.23 12.91
C ALA A 112 21.70 7.60 12.84
N GLY A 113 21.17 7.45 11.61
CA GLY A 113 19.82 6.96 11.33
C GLY A 113 18.70 8.00 11.52
N PHE A 114 18.94 9.09 12.25
CA PHE A 114 17.91 10.11 12.56
C PHE A 114 17.87 11.26 11.55
N PHE A 115 18.97 11.50 10.84
CA PHE A 115 19.05 12.54 9.82
C PHE A 115 19.06 11.91 8.44
N ASP A 116 18.64 12.68 7.43
CA ASP A 116 18.56 12.24 6.05
C ASP A 116 19.50 13.10 5.14
N PRO A 117 20.83 12.94 5.27
CA PRO A 117 21.76 13.59 4.38
C PRO A 117 21.67 13.09 2.94
N ALA A 118 21.26 11.84 2.72
CA ALA A 118 21.11 11.25 1.40
C ALA A 118 20.10 12.00 0.52
N ARG A 119 18.99 12.44 1.08
CA ARG A 119 17.99 13.26 0.39
C ARG A 119 18.58 14.58 -0.12
N LYS A 120 19.49 15.21 0.65
CA LYS A 120 20.15 16.45 0.22
C LYS A 120 21.09 16.24 -0.97
N LEU A 121 21.53 15.01 -1.20
CA LEU A 121 22.35 14.61 -2.34
C LEU A 121 21.51 14.10 -3.53
N GLY A 122 20.20 14.19 -3.47
CA GLY A 122 19.30 13.75 -4.54
C GLY A 122 19.11 12.25 -4.64
N LEU A 123 19.41 11.51 -3.57
CA LEU A 123 19.09 10.09 -3.49
C LEU A 123 17.66 9.93 -2.99
N ASP A 124 16.74 9.59 -3.89
CA ASP A 124 15.34 9.30 -3.53
C ASP A 124 15.21 7.90 -2.95
N ARG A 125 14.14 7.69 -2.16
CA ARG A 125 13.78 6.40 -1.60
C ARG A 125 12.84 5.66 -2.55
N HIS A 126 13.08 4.38 -2.72
CA HIS A 126 12.20 3.47 -3.47
C HIS A 126 11.60 2.46 -2.48
N GLU A 127 10.39 2.78 -2.01
CA GLU A 127 9.67 1.92 -1.06
C GLU A 127 9.20 0.65 -1.73
N GLU A 128 9.69 -0.49 -1.25
CA GLU A 128 9.33 -1.80 -1.74
C GLU A 128 9.07 -2.77 -0.61
N ASP A 129 8.11 -3.66 -0.83
CA ASP A 129 7.79 -4.74 0.09
C ASP A 129 7.67 -6.08 -0.62
N PHE A 130 7.65 -7.17 0.14
CA PHE A 130 7.60 -8.50 -0.45
C PHE A 130 6.25 -8.81 -1.12
N GLY A 131 5.16 -8.13 -0.73
CA GLY A 131 3.88 -8.22 -1.43
C GLY A 131 3.94 -7.62 -2.85
N GLN A 132 4.70 -6.51 -3.05
CA GLN A 132 5.01 -5.95 -4.37
C GLN A 132 5.91 -6.91 -5.16
N THR A 133 6.93 -7.48 -4.52
CA THR A 133 7.81 -8.49 -5.12
C THR A 133 7.00 -9.70 -5.63
N LEU A 134 6.08 -10.22 -4.84
CA LEU A 134 5.17 -11.29 -5.26
C LEU A 134 4.29 -10.86 -6.45
N ALA A 135 3.84 -9.59 -6.50
CA ALA A 135 3.08 -9.06 -7.63
C ALA A 135 3.91 -9.06 -8.92
N VAL A 136 5.14 -8.54 -8.86
CA VAL A 136 6.07 -8.54 -10.00
C VAL A 136 6.36 -9.98 -10.48
N TRP A 137 6.40 -10.94 -9.57
CA TRP A 137 6.55 -12.36 -9.90
C TRP A 137 5.26 -13.01 -10.43
N GLY A 138 4.16 -12.26 -10.57
CA GLY A 138 2.90 -12.72 -11.15
C GLY A 138 1.96 -13.40 -10.15
N VAL A 139 2.21 -13.31 -8.85
CA VAL A 139 1.28 -13.85 -7.84
C VAL A 139 0.04 -12.94 -7.77
N PRO A 140 -1.17 -13.47 -7.95
CA PRO A 140 -2.40 -12.68 -7.87
C PRO A 140 -2.60 -12.10 -6.47
N SER A 141 -3.25 -10.94 -6.39
CA SER A 141 -3.50 -10.26 -5.11
C SER A 141 -4.36 -11.07 -4.13
N GLY A 142 -5.17 -11.99 -4.65
CA GLY A 142 -6.29 -12.55 -3.88
C GLY A 142 -7.33 -11.47 -3.60
N GLY A 143 -8.30 -11.76 -2.75
CA GLY A 143 -9.29 -10.75 -2.34
C GLY A 143 -8.76 -9.76 -1.32
N PRO A 144 -9.41 -8.59 -1.16
CA PRO A 144 -9.15 -7.70 -0.05
C PRO A 144 -9.42 -8.42 1.28
N LEU A 145 -8.53 -8.21 2.25
CA LEU A 145 -8.60 -8.83 3.57
C LEU A 145 -8.21 -7.80 4.62
N MET A 146 -9.14 -7.48 5.50
CA MET A 146 -8.87 -6.58 6.62
C MET A 146 -8.52 -7.36 7.87
N LEU A 147 -7.39 -7.04 8.50
CA LEU A 147 -6.97 -7.66 9.75
C LEU A 147 -7.21 -6.74 10.95
N PRO A 148 -7.54 -7.31 12.12
CA PRO A 148 -7.66 -6.55 13.36
C PRO A 148 -6.36 -5.83 13.66
N LEU A 149 -6.43 -4.55 14.02
CA LEU A 149 -5.32 -3.64 14.34
C LEU A 149 -4.41 -3.27 13.15
N LEU A 150 -4.22 -4.15 12.18
CA LEU A 150 -3.30 -3.98 11.06
C LEU A 150 -3.94 -3.24 9.87
N GLY A 151 -5.26 -3.32 9.71
CA GLY A 151 -5.99 -2.59 8.68
C GLY A 151 -6.22 -3.36 7.39
N MET A 152 -6.34 -2.64 6.26
CA MET A 152 -6.63 -3.20 4.94
C MET A 152 -5.35 -3.74 4.27
N GLY A 153 -5.48 -4.89 3.63
CA GLY A 153 -4.49 -5.52 2.78
C GLY A 153 -5.15 -6.43 1.75
N THR A 154 -4.35 -7.12 0.96
CA THR A 154 -4.80 -8.29 0.20
C THR A 154 -4.20 -9.56 0.80
N VAL A 155 -4.72 -10.73 0.40
CA VAL A 155 -4.15 -12.01 0.86
C VAL A 155 -2.66 -12.12 0.53
N ARG A 156 -2.25 -11.68 -0.67
CA ARG A 156 -0.85 -11.62 -1.09
C ARG A 156 -0.03 -10.67 -0.21
N ASP A 157 -0.56 -9.48 0.05
CA ASP A 157 0.17 -8.45 0.81
C ASP A 157 0.41 -8.91 2.25
N TRP A 158 -0.57 -9.58 2.87
CA TRP A 158 -0.39 -10.18 4.20
C TRP A 158 0.61 -11.33 4.21
N ALA A 159 0.63 -12.15 3.15
CA ALA A 159 1.66 -13.18 2.99
C ALA A 159 3.06 -12.55 2.84
N GLY A 160 3.18 -11.48 2.03
CA GLY A 160 4.41 -10.71 1.88
C GLY A 160 4.87 -10.06 3.19
N TRP A 161 3.95 -9.45 3.91
CA TRP A 161 4.24 -8.83 5.19
C TRP A 161 4.89 -9.78 6.21
N THR A 162 4.54 -11.08 6.18
CA THR A 162 5.20 -12.06 7.07
C THR A 162 6.68 -12.24 6.77
N VAL A 163 7.11 -12.00 5.54
CA VAL A 163 8.53 -12.05 5.13
C VAL A 163 9.23 -10.75 5.54
N ASP A 164 8.64 -9.60 5.22
CA ASP A 164 9.20 -8.29 5.61
C ASP A 164 9.34 -8.16 7.13
N PHE A 165 8.37 -8.69 7.87
CA PHE A 165 8.42 -8.79 9.33
C PHE A 165 9.67 -9.53 9.85
N GLN A 166 10.18 -10.52 9.10
CA GLN A 166 11.41 -11.23 9.48
C GLN A 166 12.68 -10.42 9.18
N ILE A 167 12.60 -9.40 8.35
CA ILE A 167 13.73 -8.54 7.98
C ILE A 167 13.79 -7.30 8.88
N ASP A 168 12.67 -6.81 9.38
CA ASP A 168 12.60 -5.60 10.21
C ASP A 168 13.21 -5.85 11.59
N PRO A 169 14.30 -5.14 11.97
CA PRO A 169 15.02 -5.37 13.22
C PRO A 169 14.20 -5.11 14.48
N LEU A 170 13.15 -4.28 14.42
CA LEU A 170 12.29 -4.01 15.59
C LEU A 170 11.53 -5.25 16.02
N TRP A 171 11.06 -6.03 15.07
CA TRP A 171 10.27 -7.23 15.34
C TRP A 171 11.13 -8.44 15.74
N GLN A 172 12.44 -8.37 15.47
CA GLN A 172 13.40 -9.39 15.88
C GLN A 172 13.88 -9.20 17.33
N ASN A 173 13.46 -8.12 17.97
CA ASN A 173 13.95 -7.75 19.31
C ASN A 173 12.80 -7.73 20.32
N ASP A 174 12.85 -8.65 21.28
CA ASP A 174 11.84 -8.81 22.35
C ASP A 174 12.00 -7.81 23.53
N SER A 175 12.87 -6.80 23.39
CA SER A 175 13.07 -5.81 24.46
C SER A 175 11.88 -4.87 24.61
N GLY A 176 11.64 -4.39 25.84
CA GLY A 176 10.64 -3.35 26.07
C GLY A 176 10.91 -2.05 25.30
N ALA A 177 12.16 -1.76 24.97
CA ALA A 177 12.54 -0.62 24.13
C ALA A 177 12.04 -0.80 22.68
N ALA A 178 12.16 -1.99 22.10
CA ALA A 178 11.65 -2.28 20.76
C ALA A 178 10.12 -2.12 20.71
N TRP A 179 9.39 -2.63 21.69
CA TRP A 179 7.95 -2.42 21.79
C TRP A 179 7.59 -0.94 21.92
N GLY A 180 8.36 -0.17 22.68
CA GLY A 180 8.19 1.29 22.78
C GLY A 180 8.35 1.99 21.41
N LEU A 181 9.35 1.59 20.61
CA LEU A 181 9.57 2.12 19.27
C LEU A 181 8.48 1.70 18.29
N ILE A 182 7.99 0.47 18.36
CA ILE A 182 6.86 -0.01 17.53
C ILE A 182 5.61 0.82 17.82
N LEU A 183 5.29 1.04 19.09
CA LEU A 183 4.15 1.87 19.49
C LEU A 183 4.33 3.33 19.05
N TRP A 184 5.56 3.86 19.13
CA TRP A 184 5.87 5.20 18.63
C TRP A 184 5.63 5.30 17.13
N ARG A 185 6.20 4.37 16.33
CA ARG A 185 6.01 4.30 14.87
C ARG A 185 4.52 4.29 14.54
N PHE A 186 3.76 3.35 15.12
CA PHE A 186 2.32 3.24 14.90
C PHE A 186 1.56 4.53 15.24
N THR A 187 1.92 5.19 16.36
CA THR A 187 1.29 6.45 16.79
C THR A 187 1.63 7.59 15.84
N SER A 188 2.90 7.71 15.41
CA SER A 188 3.36 8.72 14.47
C SER A 188 2.68 8.56 13.10
N ASP A 189 2.60 7.33 12.60
CA ASP A 189 1.94 7.03 11.33
C ASP A 189 0.45 7.37 11.38
N ARG A 190 -0.22 7.01 12.49
CA ARG A 190 -1.62 7.36 12.69
C ARG A 190 -1.84 8.86 12.83
N ALA A 191 -0.93 9.55 13.49
CA ALA A 191 -0.98 11.01 13.67
C ALA A 191 -0.87 11.75 12.32
N ALA A 192 -0.08 11.21 11.38
CA ALA A 192 0.03 11.76 10.03
C ALA A 192 -1.26 11.62 9.22
N LEU A 193 -2.10 10.63 9.52
CA LEU A 193 -3.37 10.39 8.82
C LEU A 193 -4.53 11.22 9.36
N LEU A 194 -4.38 11.93 10.48
CA LEU A 194 -5.47 12.75 11.06
C LEU A 194 -6.07 13.78 10.09
N PRO A 195 -5.30 14.48 9.22
CA PRO A 195 -5.87 15.43 8.28
C PRO A 195 -6.79 14.79 7.23
N SER A 196 -6.56 13.53 6.84
CA SER A 196 -7.36 12.81 5.84
C SER A 196 -8.68 12.27 6.39
N GLU A 197 -8.92 12.34 7.70
CA GLU A 197 -10.17 11.85 8.32
C GLU A 197 -11.41 12.58 7.83
N VAL A 198 -11.28 13.87 7.48
CA VAL A 198 -12.40 14.68 6.98
C VAL A 198 -13.04 14.06 5.73
N ALA A 199 -12.21 13.48 4.85
CA ALA A 199 -12.71 12.82 3.65
C ALA A 199 -13.47 11.51 3.96
N LEU A 200 -13.08 10.82 5.04
CA LEU A 200 -13.73 9.58 5.47
C LEU A 200 -15.08 9.86 6.17
N GLU A 201 -15.12 10.86 7.05
CA GLU A 201 -16.31 11.16 7.89
C GLU A 201 -17.51 11.66 7.07
N GLY A 202 -17.28 12.14 5.83
CA GLY A 202 -18.33 12.58 4.91
C GLY A 202 -18.82 11.49 3.94
N SER A 203 -18.24 10.29 3.94
CA SER A 203 -18.57 9.26 2.97
C SER A 203 -19.78 8.42 3.39
N PHE A 204 -20.60 8.02 2.39
CA PHE A 204 -21.76 7.13 2.62
C PHE A 204 -21.32 5.73 3.08
N ASP A 205 -20.20 5.21 2.54
CA ASP A 205 -19.63 3.91 2.91
C ASP A 205 -18.10 4.04 3.12
N GLU A 206 -17.73 4.31 4.39
CA GLU A 206 -16.33 4.46 4.79
C GLU A 206 -15.49 3.19 4.45
N TYR A 207 -16.06 1.99 4.59
CA TYR A 207 -15.35 0.76 4.28
C TYR A 207 -15.03 0.64 2.79
N ALA A 208 -16.02 0.89 1.93
CA ALA A 208 -15.83 0.84 0.48
C ALA A 208 -14.80 1.87 0.01
N LEU A 209 -14.82 3.08 0.60
CA LEU A 209 -13.84 4.13 0.30
C LEU A 209 -12.43 3.71 0.67
N ILE A 210 -12.22 3.16 1.89
CA ILE A 210 -10.90 2.69 2.33
C ILE A 210 -10.41 1.54 1.44
N ARG A 211 -11.28 0.59 1.10
CA ARG A 211 -10.95 -0.50 0.19
C ARG A 211 -10.48 0.03 -1.16
N LYS A 212 -11.25 0.93 -1.78
CA LYS A 212 -10.91 1.53 -3.07
C LYS A 212 -9.59 2.28 -3.00
N ALA A 213 -9.41 3.15 -2.01
CA ALA A 213 -8.17 3.91 -1.82
C ALA A 213 -6.96 2.99 -1.62
N TYR A 214 -7.11 1.90 -0.86
CA TYR A 214 -6.04 0.91 -0.68
C TYR A 214 -5.67 0.23 -2.00
N MET A 215 -6.66 -0.25 -2.77
CA MET A 215 -6.43 -0.95 -4.03
C MET A 215 -5.78 -0.04 -5.08
N GLN A 216 -6.24 1.21 -5.19
CA GLN A 216 -5.63 2.21 -6.07
C GLN A 216 -4.19 2.51 -5.69
N ARG A 217 -3.94 2.78 -4.40
CA ARG A 217 -2.59 3.00 -3.90
C ARG A 217 -1.69 1.79 -4.20
N ARG A 218 -2.18 0.58 -3.92
CA ARG A 218 -1.41 -0.66 -4.11
C ARG A 218 -1.08 -0.91 -5.58
N ARG A 219 -2.03 -0.61 -6.48
CA ARG A 219 -1.79 -0.64 -7.91
C ARG A 219 -0.68 0.34 -8.30
N PHE A 220 -0.75 1.58 -7.80
CA PHE A 220 0.27 2.59 -8.05
C PHE A 220 1.65 2.15 -7.56
N GLU A 221 1.76 1.56 -6.38
CA GLU A 221 3.00 1.04 -5.81
C GLU A 221 3.60 -0.09 -6.66
N VAL A 222 2.81 -1.10 -7.04
CA VAL A 222 3.26 -2.26 -7.84
C VAL A 222 3.78 -1.84 -9.22
N TYR A 223 3.27 -0.75 -9.79
CA TYR A 223 3.70 -0.23 -11.08
C TYR A 223 4.69 0.95 -10.99
N ASP A 224 5.33 1.14 -9.85
CA ASP A 224 6.31 2.23 -9.65
C ASP A 224 5.78 3.63 -10.03
N GLY A 225 4.52 3.88 -9.76
CA GLY A 225 3.90 5.16 -10.07
C GLY A 225 3.35 5.32 -11.49
N ALA A 226 3.48 4.31 -12.34
CA ALA A 226 3.03 4.34 -13.73
C ALA A 226 2.06 3.18 -14.05
N PRO A 227 0.91 3.07 -13.37
CA PRO A 227 -0.04 2.01 -13.66
C PRO A 227 -0.57 2.15 -15.09
N PRO A 228 -0.76 1.03 -15.84
CA PRO A 228 -1.37 1.08 -17.15
C PRO A 228 -2.77 1.70 -17.06
N GLU A 229 -3.17 2.46 -18.09
CA GLU A 229 -4.52 2.97 -18.19
C GLU A 229 -5.50 1.80 -18.22
N GLU A 230 -6.55 1.87 -17.42
CA GLU A 230 -7.64 0.91 -17.51
C GLU A 230 -8.36 1.14 -18.83
N ASP A 231 -8.52 0.07 -19.58
CA ASP A 231 -9.36 0.09 -20.80
C ASP A 231 -10.84 0.15 -20.35
N LEU A 232 -11.31 1.38 -20.10
CA LEU A 232 -12.71 1.66 -19.74
C LEU A 232 -13.69 1.22 -20.82
N SER A 233 -13.21 0.90 -22.04
CA SER A 233 -14.03 0.39 -23.14
C SER A 233 -14.57 -1.02 -22.91
N LEU A 234 -14.08 -1.72 -21.89
CA LEU A 234 -14.51 -3.08 -21.53
C LEU A 234 -15.56 -3.12 -20.42
N ASP A 235 -15.97 -1.97 -19.86
CA ASP A 235 -17.09 -1.90 -18.92
C ASP A 235 -18.41 -1.68 -19.68
N PRO A 236 -19.23 -2.73 -19.89
CA PRO A 236 -20.49 -2.59 -20.60
C PRO A 236 -21.50 -1.69 -19.89
N SER A 237 -21.26 -1.31 -18.63
CA SER A 237 -22.07 -0.36 -17.86
C SER A 237 -21.75 1.11 -18.15
N LEU A 238 -20.66 1.38 -18.90
CA LEU A 238 -20.21 2.71 -19.28
C LEU A 238 -20.38 3.02 -20.77
N ASP A 239 -21.24 2.27 -21.48
CA ASP A 239 -21.55 2.57 -22.89
C ASP A 239 -22.28 3.93 -22.96
N PRO A 240 -21.62 4.99 -23.48
CA PRO A 240 -22.24 6.31 -23.58
C PRO A 240 -23.43 6.36 -24.55
N SER A 241 -23.70 5.26 -25.26
CA SER A 241 -24.81 5.19 -26.24
C SER A 241 -26.15 4.89 -25.56
N GLU A 242 -26.20 4.36 -24.34
CA GLU A 242 -27.45 4.11 -23.62
C GLU A 242 -28.07 5.36 -22.99
N ASP A 243 -27.30 6.40 -22.73
CA ASP A 243 -27.77 7.67 -22.14
C ASP A 243 -27.99 8.79 -23.16
N ALA A 244 -27.89 8.50 -24.47
CA ALA A 244 -28.25 9.47 -25.46
C ALA A 244 -29.78 9.69 -25.44
N PRO A 245 -30.28 10.91 -25.19
CA PRO A 245 -31.71 11.17 -25.20
C PRO A 245 -32.23 10.82 -26.60
N HIS A 246 -33.19 9.94 -26.64
CA HIS A 246 -33.91 9.56 -27.86
C HIS A 246 -34.53 10.84 -28.45
N ASP A 247 -33.88 11.39 -29.48
CA ASP A 247 -34.41 12.51 -30.22
C ASP A 247 -35.67 12.00 -30.96
N PRO A 248 -36.86 12.46 -30.60
CA PRO A 248 -38.07 12.01 -31.31
C PRO A 248 -38.00 12.54 -32.74
N SER A 249 -37.82 11.62 -33.68
CA SER A 249 -37.87 11.91 -35.11
C SER A 249 -39.09 12.78 -35.40
N PRO A 250 -38.98 13.89 -36.20
CA PRO A 250 -40.14 14.71 -36.54
C PRO A 250 -41.11 13.89 -37.38
N GLU A 251 -42.39 13.86 -36.94
CA GLU A 251 -43.48 13.26 -37.70
C GLU A 251 -43.55 13.91 -39.11
N PRO A 252 -43.79 13.10 -40.16
CA PRO A 252 -43.96 13.64 -41.49
C PRO A 252 -45.24 14.46 -41.53
N SER A 253 -45.10 15.74 -41.80
CA SER A 253 -46.20 16.67 -42.03
C SER A 253 -47.09 16.18 -43.20
N ALA A 254 -48.35 15.93 -42.88
CA ALA A 254 -49.36 15.60 -43.86
C ALA A 254 -49.54 16.76 -44.92
N GLU A 255 -49.33 16.47 -46.19
CA GLU A 255 -49.69 17.35 -47.32
C GLU A 255 -51.22 17.47 -47.40
N PRO A 256 -51.77 18.65 -47.60
CA PRO A 256 -53.19 18.79 -47.87
C PRO A 256 -53.49 18.46 -49.31
N GLU A 257 -54.38 17.53 -49.53
CA GLU A 257 -55.00 17.25 -50.84
C GLU A 257 -55.74 18.49 -51.42
N ARG A 258 -55.45 18.76 -52.68
CA ARG A 258 -56.35 19.48 -53.58
C ARG A 258 -56.53 18.69 -54.87
#